data_9748a96c7780927c6bf91ff12e4ac362
#
_entry.id   9748a96c7780927c6bf91ff12e4ac362
#
_cell.length_a   1.000
_cell.length_b   1.000
_cell.length_c   1.000
_cell.angle_alpha   90.00
_cell.angle_beta   90.00
_cell.angle_gamma   90.00
#
_symmetry.space_group_name_H-M   'P 1'
#
loop_
_entity.id
_entity.type
_entity.pdbx_description
1 polymer ?
#
loop_
_entity_poly.entity_id
_entity_poly.type
_entity_poly.pdbx_seq_one_letter_code
_entity_poly.pdbx_strand_id
1 'polypeptide(L)'
;MKLLHLDSSVLGPHSVSRQVSAAIVERLRQATPSLDIVYRDLTQSPLAHLSGSHLAAAQGAPAPAELGPDLAASKAALDEFLAADIVVIGAPMYNFTIPSQLKAWIDRILVAGKTFSYGANGPQGLAGGKRVIFAISRGGYYGAGSPAASLEHLESYLRGVFGFMGIHHPEFISADGIQVGPEHREKSLASALEAATTLHAA
;
A
#
# COMPACT_ATOMS: atom_id res chain seq x y z
N MET A 1 16.16 7.57 -9.28
CA MET A 1 15.10 6.61 -8.92
C MET A 1 14.41 7.11 -7.67
N LYS A 2 13.07 7.06 -7.63
CA LYS A 2 12.25 7.51 -6.49
C LYS A 2 11.53 6.35 -5.84
N LEU A 3 11.51 6.32 -4.51
CA LEU A 3 10.79 5.35 -3.72
C LEU A 3 9.75 6.07 -2.85
N LEU A 4 8.50 5.61 -2.92
CA LEU A 4 7.43 6.00 -2.01
C LEU A 4 7.26 4.92 -0.94
N HIS A 5 7.51 5.28 0.32
CA HIS A 5 7.30 4.42 1.48
C HIS A 5 6.02 4.84 2.20
N LEU A 6 5.06 3.94 2.30
CA LEU A 6 3.77 4.16 2.95
C LEU A 6 3.60 3.23 4.14
N ASP A 7 3.17 3.78 5.28
CA ASP A 7 2.73 3.01 6.42
C ASP A 7 1.25 3.29 6.76
N SER A 8 0.50 2.23 7.03
CA SER A 8 -0.94 2.32 7.30
C SER A 8 -1.39 1.74 8.64
N SER A 9 -0.44 1.20 9.43
CA SER A 9 -0.73 0.60 10.73
C SER A 9 -0.99 1.64 11.81
N VAL A 10 -2.08 1.49 12.55
CA VAL A 10 -2.41 2.34 13.72
C VAL A 10 -1.60 1.99 14.98
N LEU A 11 -0.79 0.90 14.94
CA LEU A 11 -0.03 0.43 16.10
C LEU A 11 1.33 1.14 16.28
N GLY A 12 1.66 2.11 15.42
CA GLY A 12 2.90 2.88 15.52
C GLY A 12 4.16 1.99 15.61
N PRO A 13 5.04 2.21 16.60
CA PRO A 13 6.28 1.43 16.76
C PRO A 13 6.09 -0.07 17.02
N HIS A 14 4.92 -0.47 17.51
CA HIS A 14 4.60 -1.87 17.82
C HIS A 14 4.13 -2.66 16.59
N SER A 15 4.03 -2.02 15.44
CA SER A 15 3.54 -2.62 14.20
C SER A 15 4.59 -3.50 13.53
N VAL A 16 4.23 -4.76 13.26
CA VAL A 16 5.08 -5.70 12.50
C VAL A 16 5.20 -5.24 11.05
N SER A 17 4.10 -4.81 10.40
CA SER A 17 4.17 -4.36 9.00
C SER A 17 5.08 -3.14 8.82
N ARG A 18 5.14 -2.21 9.79
CA ARG A 18 6.08 -1.07 9.77
C ARG A 18 7.54 -1.52 9.91
N GLN A 19 7.81 -2.49 10.77
CA GLN A 19 9.17 -3.03 10.92
C GLN A 19 9.64 -3.70 9.63
N VAL A 20 8.78 -4.47 8.98
CA VAL A 20 9.09 -5.15 7.72
C VAL A 20 9.22 -4.14 6.57
N SER A 21 8.31 -3.14 6.44
CA SER A 21 8.41 -2.12 5.39
C SER A 21 9.69 -1.29 5.52
N ALA A 22 10.06 -0.92 6.75
CA ALA A 22 11.31 -0.21 7.02
C ALA A 22 12.55 -1.05 6.64
N ALA A 23 12.56 -2.35 6.93
CA ALA A 23 13.65 -3.25 6.54
C ALA A 23 13.76 -3.38 5.01
N ILE A 24 12.64 -3.46 4.30
CA ILE A 24 12.60 -3.46 2.83
C ILE A 24 13.23 -2.18 2.28
N VAL A 25 12.79 -1.02 2.77
CA VAL A 25 13.31 0.29 2.33
C VAL A 25 14.81 0.42 2.61
N GLU A 26 15.26 0.01 3.79
CA GLU A 26 16.68 0.05 4.15
C GLU A 26 17.51 -0.85 3.23
N ARG A 27 17.02 -2.07 2.92
CA ARG A 27 17.68 -2.96 1.96
C ARG A 27 17.82 -2.34 0.57
N LEU A 28 16.74 -1.71 0.07
CA LEU A 28 16.75 -1.04 -1.24
C LEU A 28 17.67 0.18 -1.23
N ARG A 29 17.71 0.95 -0.14
CA ARG A 29 18.61 2.10 0.03
C ARG A 29 20.10 1.68 0.03
N GLN A 30 20.42 0.58 0.70
CA GLN A 30 21.79 0.03 0.69
C GLN A 30 22.22 -0.45 -0.71
N ALA A 31 21.29 -1.03 -1.47
CA ALA A 31 21.55 -1.49 -2.84
C ALA A 31 21.62 -0.32 -3.83
N THR A 32 20.93 0.79 -3.56
CA THR A 32 20.85 1.99 -4.41
C THR A 32 21.03 3.26 -3.57
N PRO A 33 22.28 3.67 -3.25
CA PRO A 33 22.54 4.81 -2.35
C PRO A 33 21.96 6.16 -2.81
N SER A 34 21.68 6.32 -4.12
CA SER A 34 21.06 7.52 -4.71
C SER A 34 19.53 7.49 -4.73
N LEU A 35 18.90 6.54 -4.02
CA LEU A 35 17.45 6.39 -3.97
C LEU A 35 16.83 7.59 -3.21
N ASP A 36 15.97 8.34 -3.90
CA ASP A 36 15.19 9.44 -3.33
C ASP A 36 13.94 8.89 -2.66
N ILE A 37 13.86 8.97 -1.33
CA ILE A 37 12.81 8.32 -0.54
C ILE A 37 11.83 9.36 -0.02
N VAL A 38 10.57 9.22 -0.39
CA VAL A 38 9.44 9.96 0.18
C VAL A 38 8.70 9.04 1.15
N TYR A 39 8.57 9.46 2.40
CA TYR A 39 7.82 8.72 3.43
C TYR A 39 6.47 9.37 3.73
N ARG A 40 5.43 8.55 3.80
CA ARG A 40 4.08 8.98 4.18
C ARG A 40 3.47 8.02 5.19
N ASP A 41 3.19 8.51 6.39
CA ASP A 41 2.41 7.78 7.40
C ASP A 41 0.92 8.16 7.28
N LEU A 42 0.12 7.22 6.80
CA LEU A 42 -1.31 7.42 6.58
C LEU A 42 -2.11 7.54 7.89
N THR A 43 -1.50 7.25 9.04
CA THR A 43 -2.14 7.44 10.35
C THR A 43 -1.85 8.81 10.95
N GLN A 44 -0.72 9.43 10.59
CA GLN A 44 -0.37 10.78 11.02
C GLN A 44 -0.98 11.86 10.11
N SER A 45 -1.13 11.54 8.83
CA SER A 45 -1.71 12.44 7.83
C SER A 45 -2.80 11.69 7.04
N PRO A 46 -3.92 11.34 7.70
CA PRO A 46 -4.98 10.58 7.07
C PRO A 46 -5.70 11.41 6.01
N LEU A 47 -6.07 10.75 4.91
CA LEU A 47 -7.00 11.29 3.93
C LEU A 47 -8.43 11.04 4.41
N ALA A 48 -9.33 11.98 4.20
CA ALA A 48 -10.74 11.79 4.50
C ALA A 48 -11.35 10.67 3.63
N HIS A 49 -12.48 10.10 4.08
CA HIS A 49 -13.21 9.17 3.24
C HIS A 49 -13.73 9.85 1.97
N LEU A 50 -13.74 9.13 0.86
CA LEU A 50 -14.27 9.61 -0.41
C LEU A 50 -15.75 10.00 -0.25
N SER A 51 -16.11 11.19 -0.73
CA SER A 51 -17.49 11.71 -0.65
C SER A 51 -17.98 12.18 -2.03
N GLY A 52 -19.28 12.42 -2.15
CA GLY A 52 -19.86 12.97 -3.37
C GLY A 52 -19.23 14.29 -3.81
N SER A 53 -18.81 15.14 -2.86
CA SER A 53 -18.12 16.40 -3.16
C SER A 53 -16.74 16.19 -3.78
N HIS A 54 -16.01 15.14 -3.38
CA HIS A 54 -14.74 14.77 -4.04
C HIS A 54 -14.96 14.35 -5.50
N LEU A 55 -15.98 13.52 -5.74
CA LEU A 55 -16.30 13.06 -7.10
C LEU A 55 -16.76 14.23 -7.99
N ALA A 56 -17.58 15.13 -7.46
CA ALA A 56 -18.03 16.32 -8.17
C ALA A 56 -16.84 17.25 -8.50
N ALA A 57 -15.92 17.47 -7.53
CA ALA A 57 -14.72 18.27 -7.76
C ALA A 57 -13.80 17.64 -8.82
N ALA A 58 -13.66 16.31 -8.85
CA ALA A 58 -12.91 15.60 -9.88
C ALA A 58 -13.51 15.76 -11.28
N GLN A 59 -14.81 16.07 -11.37
CA GLN A 59 -15.53 16.37 -12.62
C GLN A 59 -15.55 17.87 -12.95
N GLY A 60 -14.85 18.72 -12.17
CA GLY A 60 -14.74 20.15 -12.40
C GLY A 60 -15.82 21.01 -11.73
N ALA A 61 -16.68 20.42 -10.88
CA ALA A 61 -17.64 21.21 -10.10
C ALA A 61 -16.91 22.00 -8.99
N PRO A 62 -17.44 23.17 -8.59
CA PRO A 62 -16.93 23.92 -7.44
C PRO A 62 -16.95 23.07 -6.17
N ALA A 63 -15.82 23.00 -5.47
CA ALA A 63 -15.71 22.29 -4.20
C ALA A 63 -16.01 23.24 -3.03
N PRO A 64 -16.64 22.75 -1.93
CA PRO A 64 -16.71 23.49 -0.68
C PRO A 64 -15.31 23.88 -0.18
N ALA A 65 -15.17 25.07 0.40
CA ALA A 65 -13.87 25.58 0.85
C ALA A 65 -13.20 24.65 1.87
N GLU A 66 -13.98 24.02 2.72
CA GLU A 66 -13.52 23.06 3.76
C GLU A 66 -12.88 21.82 3.16
N LEU A 67 -13.21 21.47 1.91
CA LEU A 67 -12.65 20.32 1.21
C LEU A 67 -11.25 20.63 0.60
N GLY A 68 -10.91 21.90 0.48
CA GLY A 68 -9.68 22.34 -0.17
C GLY A 68 -8.40 21.65 0.34
N PRO A 69 -8.16 21.59 1.66
CA PRO A 69 -6.99 20.90 2.21
C PRO A 69 -6.94 19.41 1.84
N ASP A 70 -8.08 18.68 1.89
CA ASP A 70 -8.11 17.26 1.55
C ASP A 70 -7.94 17.02 0.06
N LEU A 71 -8.47 17.89 -0.81
CA LEU A 71 -8.21 17.82 -2.25
C LEU A 71 -6.72 18.06 -2.58
N ALA A 72 -6.07 18.99 -1.88
CA ALA A 72 -4.64 19.22 -2.02
C ALA A 72 -3.83 17.99 -1.56
N ALA A 73 -4.20 17.38 -0.44
CA ALA A 73 -3.59 16.14 0.05
C ALA A 73 -3.81 14.97 -0.92
N SER A 74 -4.99 14.88 -1.54
CA SER A 74 -5.32 13.89 -2.57
C SER A 74 -4.43 14.04 -3.80
N LYS A 75 -4.26 15.29 -4.25
CA LYS A 75 -3.36 15.60 -5.38
C LYS A 75 -1.92 15.22 -5.05
N ALA A 76 -1.43 15.57 -3.87
CA ALA A 76 -0.08 15.22 -3.43
C ALA A 76 0.13 13.71 -3.39
N ALA A 77 -0.84 12.94 -2.86
CA ALA A 77 -0.77 11.48 -2.82
C ALA A 77 -0.70 10.85 -4.22
N LEU A 78 -1.48 11.38 -5.18
CA LEU A 78 -1.45 10.94 -6.56
C LEU A 78 -0.11 11.29 -7.23
N ASP A 79 0.37 12.53 -7.05
CA ASP A 79 1.63 12.99 -7.65
C ASP A 79 2.83 12.19 -7.14
N GLU A 80 2.89 11.90 -5.82
CA GLU A 80 3.90 11.04 -5.21
C GLU A 80 3.87 9.62 -5.78
N PHE A 81 2.68 9.03 -5.89
CA PHE A 81 2.50 7.70 -6.48
C PHE A 81 2.96 7.67 -7.95
N LEU A 82 2.55 8.66 -8.75
CA LEU A 82 2.91 8.72 -10.17
C LEU A 82 4.41 8.92 -10.37
N ALA A 83 5.06 9.72 -9.51
CA ALA A 83 6.49 10.02 -9.58
C ALA A 83 7.38 8.86 -9.09
N ALA A 84 6.85 7.91 -8.30
CA ALA A 84 7.62 6.82 -7.74
C ALA A 84 7.92 5.73 -8.79
N ASP A 85 9.16 5.25 -8.81
CA ASP A 85 9.60 4.04 -9.54
C ASP A 85 9.31 2.80 -8.69
N ILE A 86 9.51 2.92 -7.35
CA ILE A 86 9.28 1.86 -6.37
C ILE A 86 8.27 2.36 -5.34
N VAL A 87 7.33 1.48 -4.94
CA VAL A 87 6.38 1.76 -3.86
C VAL A 87 6.45 0.63 -2.84
N VAL A 88 6.76 0.96 -1.58
CA VAL A 88 6.77 0.02 -0.45
C VAL A 88 5.62 0.38 0.48
N ILE A 89 4.75 -0.58 0.77
CA ILE A 89 3.52 -0.36 1.53
C ILE A 89 3.46 -1.31 2.73
N GLY A 90 3.50 -0.77 3.94
CA GLY A 90 3.19 -1.49 5.16
C GLY A 90 1.67 -1.63 5.33
N ALA A 91 1.16 -2.86 5.20
CA ALA A 91 -0.28 -3.17 5.19
C ALA A 91 -0.62 -4.27 6.22
N PRO A 92 -0.98 -3.95 7.46
CA PRO A 92 -1.50 -4.93 8.39
C PRO A 92 -2.91 -5.36 7.99
N MET A 93 -3.27 -6.61 8.29
CA MET A 93 -4.66 -7.06 8.15
C MET A 93 -5.47 -6.58 9.36
N TYR A 94 -6.50 -5.79 9.11
CA TYR A 94 -7.51 -5.42 10.08
C TYR A 94 -8.88 -5.91 9.59
N ASN A 95 -9.57 -6.69 10.43
CA ASN A 95 -10.87 -7.26 10.09
C ASN A 95 -10.88 -7.90 8.69
N PHE A 96 -9.88 -8.76 8.42
CA PHE A 96 -9.72 -9.58 7.21
C PHE A 96 -9.31 -8.82 5.93
N THR A 97 -9.11 -7.51 5.98
CA THR A 97 -8.74 -6.70 4.81
C THR A 97 -7.71 -5.62 5.17
N ILE A 98 -7.50 -4.66 4.27
CA ILE A 98 -6.59 -3.53 4.46
C ILE A 98 -7.12 -2.53 5.50
N PRO A 99 -6.24 -1.72 6.14
CA PRO A 99 -6.67 -0.60 6.98
C PRO A 99 -7.49 0.43 6.20
N SER A 100 -8.45 1.08 6.88
CA SER A 100 -9.28 2.12 6.26
C SER A 100 -8.46 3.31 5.75
N GLN A 101 -7.34 3.63 6.40
CA GLN A 101 -6.40 4.67 5.95
C GLN A 101 -5.76 4.32 4.61
N LEU A 102 -5.37 3.05 4.42
CA LEU A 102 -4.82 2.58 3.14
C LEU A 102 -5.91 2.57 2.05
N LYS A 103 -7.13 2.18 2.40
CA LYS A 103 -8.27 2.25 1.47
C LYS A 103 -8.54 3.69 1.02
N ALA A 104 -8.55 4.65 1.96
CA ALA A 104 -8.72 6.05 1.64
C ALA A 104 -7.62 6.57 0.69
N TRP A 105 -6.36 6.16 0.90
CA TRP A 105 -5.25 6.52 0.00
C TRP A 105 -5.42 5.88 -1.39
N ILE A 106 -5.80 4.61 -1.47
CA ILE A 106 -6.07 3.92 -2.74
C ILE A 106 -7.17 4.64 -3.52
N ASP A 107 -8.24 5.09 -2.85
CA ASP A 107 -9.33 5.84 -3.47
C ASP A 107 -8.88 7.18 -4.07
N ARG A 108 -7.75 7.75 -3.60
CA ARG A 108 -7.19 9.00 -4.13
C ARG A 108 -6.21 8.81 -5.28
N ILE A 109 -5.59 7.64 -5.37
CA ILE A 109 -4.68 7.35 -6.49
C ILE A 109 -5.38 6.65 -7.66
N LEU A 110 -6.56 6.07 -7.46
CA LEU A 110 -7.34 5.40 -8.50
C LEU A 110 -8.12 6.44 -9.31
N VAL A 111 -7.44 7.11 -10.24
CA VAL A 111 -7.97 8.27 -10.98
C VAL A 111 -7.99 7.98 -12.48
N ALA A 112 -9.19 8.06 -13.10
CA ALA A 112 -9.37 7.87 -14.52
C ALA A 112 -8.53 8.89 -15.34
N GLY A 113 -7.87 8.42 -16.38
CA GLY A 113 -6.96 9.22 -17.21
C GLY A 113 -5.59 9.48 -16.55
N LYS A 114 -5.33 8.94 -15.34
CA LYS A 114 -4.03 9.03 -14.63
C LYS A 114 -3.44 7.66 -14.33
N THR A 115 -4.14 6.83 -13.60
CA THR A 115 -3.67 5.49 -13.20
C THR A 115 -4.39 4.37 -13.95
N PHE A 116 -5.52 4.67 -14.56
CA PHE A 116 -6.24 3.79 -15.48
C PHE A 116 -7.04 4.59 -16.51
N SER A 117 -7.51 3.93 -17.58
CA SER A 117 -8.43 4.48 -18.56
C SER A 117 -9.43 3.44 -19.00
N TYR A 118 -10.56 3.89 -19.58
CA TYR A 118 -11.50 3.01 -20.27
C TYR A 118 -11.34 3.18 -21.77
N GLY A 119 -11.11 2.09 -22.49
CA GLY A 119 -11.02 2.04 -23.94
C GLY A 119 -12.04 1.09 -24.56
N ALA A 120 -12.01 0.96 -25.87
CA ALA A 120 -12.91 0.07 -26.61
C ALA A 120 -12.81 -1.42 -26.17
N ASN A 121 -11.63 -1.83 -25.66
CA ASN A 121 -11.36 -3.19 -25.21
C ASN A 121 -11.48 -3.36 -23.68
N GLY A 122 -12.12 -2.43 -22.97
CA GLY A 122 -12.27 -2.43 -21.53
C GLY A 122 -11.27 -1.55 -20.78
N PRO A 123 -11.10 -1.73 -19.46
CA PRO A 123 -10.19 -0.94 -18.67
C PRO A 123 -8.73 -1.26 -19.00
N GLN A 124 -7.89 -0.22 -19.02
CA GLN A 124 -6.44 -0.31 -19.21
C GLN A 124 -5.73 0.41 -18.06
N GLY A 125 -4.79 -0.27 -17.40
CA GLY A 125 -3.93 0.33 -16.40
C GLY A 125 -2.86 1.23 -17.02
N LEU A 126 -2.61 2.38 -16.40
CA LEU A 126 -1.66 3.39 -16.86
C LEU A 126 -0.46 3.57 -15.93
N ALA A 127 -0.43 2.86 -14.79
CA ALA A 127 0.65 2.94 -13.80
C ALA A 127 1.61 1.74 -13.85
N GLY A 128 1.62 0.99 -14.95
CA GLY A 128 2.55 -0.12 -15.16
C GLY A 128 4.01 0.34 -15.17
N GLY A 129 4.93 -0.62 -14.96
CA GLY A 129 6.37 -0.35 -14.88
C GLY A 129 6.87 0.06 -13.49
N LYS A 130 5.99 0.24 -12.50
CA LYS A 130 6.39 0.45 -11.10
C LYS A 130 6.63 -0.89 -10.41
N ARG A 131 7.67 -0.94 -9.56
CA ARG A 131 7.87 -2.03 -8.62
C ARG A 131 7.07 -1.76 -7.36
N VAL A 132 6.17 -2.65 -6.96
CA VAL A 132 5.35 -2.49 -5.75
C VAL A 132 5.59 -3.66 -4.82
N ILE A 133 5.94 -3.36 -3.56
CA ILE A 133 6.26 -4.34 -2.52
C ILE A 133 5.37 -4.08 -1.31
N PHE A 134 4.61 -5.09 -0.90
CA PHE A 134 3.76 -5.05 0.28
C PHE A 134 4.41 -5.77 1.45
N ALA A 135 4.57 -5.07 2.57
CA ALA A 135 4.91 -5.63 3.87
C ALA A 135 3.63 -5.94 4.64
N ILE A 136 3.19 -7.20 4.62
CA ILE A 136 1.94 -7.63 5.24
C ILE A 136 2.18 -8.20 6.63
N SER A 137 1.26 -7.92 7.56
CA SER A 137 1.18 -8.64 8.83
C SER A 137 -0.25 -9.09 9.11
N ARG A 138 -0.39 -10.37 9.51
CA ARG A 138 -1.70 -10.99 9.81
C ARG A 138 -1.68 -11.64 11.19
N GLY A 139 -2.74 -11.43 11.99
CA GLY A 139 -2.87 -12.01 13.32
C GLY A 139 -2.89 -13.53 13.33
N GLY A 140 -3.56 -14.13 12.36
CA GLY A 140 -3.68 -15.56 12.14
C GLY A 140 -3.05 -16.02 10.83
N TYR A 141 -3.43 -17.24 10.40
CA TYR A 141 -2.99 -17.85 9.15
C TYR A 141 -4.17 -17.87 8.16
N TYR A 142 -4.00 -17.16 7.03
CA TYR A 142 -5.05 -17.01 6.00
C TYR A 142 -4.60 -17.49 4.61
N GLY A 143 -3.44 -18.12 4.53
CA GLY A 143 -2.91 -18.67 3.27
C GLY A 143 -3.74 -19.84 2.74
N ALA A 144 -3.50 -20.22 1.48
CA ALA A 144 -4.14 -21.35 0.84
C ALA A 144 -3.99 -22.64 1.68
N GLY A 145 -5.08 -23.34 1.90
CA GLY A 145 -5.13 -24.56 2.73
C GLY A 145 -5.36 -24.31 4.22
N SER A 146 -5.36 -23.06 4.70
CA SER A 146 -5.76 -22.78 6.08
C SER A 146 -7.30 -22.80 6.23
N PRO A 147 -7.83 -23.14 7.43
CA PRO A 147 -9.28 -23.07 7.67
C PRO A 147 -9.89 -21.68 7.46
N ALA A 148 -9.08 -20.63 7.59
CA ALA A 148 -9.50 -19.23 7.44
C ALA A 148 -9.15 -18.63 6.06
N ALA A 149 -8.78 -19.45 5.07
CA ALA A 149 -8.39 -18.96 3.74
C ALA A 149 -9.49 -18.15 3.05
N SER A 150 -10.77 -18.47 3.28
CA SER A 150 -11.91 -17.72 2.72
C SER A 150 -12.07 -16.31 3.29
N LEU A 151 -11.37 -15.99 4.38
CA LEU A 151 -11.38 -14.66 5.01
C LEU A 151 -10.17 -13.80 4.58
N GLU A 152 -9.36 -14.28 3.64
CA GLU A 152 -8.26 -13.51 3.07
C GLU A 152 -8.79 -12.51 2.02
N HIS A 153 -8.97 -11.26 2.43
CA HIS A 153 -9.41 -10.15 1.57
C HIS A 153 -8.39 -9.01 1.51
N LEU A 154 -7.20 -9.18 2.08
CA LEU A 154 -6.17 -8.15 2.03
C LEU A 154 -5.31 -8.29 0.77
N GLU A 155 -4.64 -9.42 0.60
CA GLU A 155 -3.74 -9.66 -0.53
C GLU A 155 -4.53 -9.77 -1.83
N SER A 156 -5.67 -10.46 -1.82
CA SER A 156 -6.57 -10.58 -2.96
C SER A 156 -7.05 -9.21 -3.45
N TYR A 157 -7.45 -8.32 -2.54
CA TYR A 157 -7.85 -6.95 -2.87
C TYR A 157 -6.67 -6.15 -3.46
N LEU A 158 -5.49 -6.19 -2.82
CA LEU A 158 -4.32 -5.45 -3.29
C LEU A 158 -3.87 -5.93 -4.69
N ARG A 159 -3.84 -7.23 -4.94
CA ARG A 159 -3.56 -7.79 -6.28
C ARG A 159 -4.56 -7.29 -7.32
N GLY A 160 -5.85 -7.28 -6.99
CA GLY A 160 -6.91 -6.82 -7.89
C GLY A 160 -6.78 -5.34 -8.23
N VAL A 161 -6.68 -4.46 -7.22
CA VAL A 161 -6.67 -3.02 -7.44
C VAL A 161 -5.37 -2.51 -8.09
N PHE A 162 -4.21 -3.07 -7.72
CA PHE A 162 -2.94 -2.71 -8.37
C PHE A 162 -2.84 -3.31 -9.77
N GLY A 163 -3.35 -4.53 -9.98
CA GLY A 163 -3.50 -5.13 -11.31
C GLY A 163 -4.38 -4.29 -12.23
N PHE A 164 -5.48 -3.72 -11.73
CA PHE A 164 -6.34 -2.79 -12.46
C PHE A 164 -5.59 -1.52 -12.90
N MET A 165 -4.62 -1.05 -12.12
CA MET A 165 -3.74 0.07 -12.48
C MET A 165 -2.59 -0.34 -13.42
N GLY A 166 -2.47 -1.64 -13.80
CA GLY A 166 -1.42 -2.15 -14.69
C GLY A 166 -0.19 -2.71 -13.96
N ILE A 167 -0.24 -2.86 -12.63
CA ILE A 167 0.84 -3.44 -11.83
C ILE A 167 0.50 -4.91 -11.54
N HIS A 168 0.88 -5.80 -12.45
CA HIS A 168 0.43 -7.19 -12.45
C HIS A 168 1.26 -8.13 -11.56
N HIS A 169 2.46 -7.72 -11.14
CA HIS A 169 3.39 -8.55 -10.36
C HIS A 169 3.85 -7.85 -9.09
N PRO A 170 2.93 -7.44 -8.19
CA PRO A 170 3.34 -6.91 -6.90
C PRO A 170 3.99 -8.01 -6.04
N GLU A 171 5.04 -7.63 -5.31
CA GLU A 171 5.74 -8.50 -4.39
C GLU A 171 5.11 -8.44 -3.00
N PHE A 172 5.14 -9.55 -2.26
CA PHE A 172 4.56 -9.61 -0.90
C PHE A 172 5.56 -10.26 0.04
N ILE A 173 5.86 -9.58 1.16
CA ILE A 173 6.57 -10.12 2.30
C ILE A 173 5.61 -10.15 3.47
N SER A 174 5.32 -11.34 3.99
CA SER A 174 4.26 -11.55 4.98
C SER A 174 4.81 -12.08 6.30
N ALA A 175 4.28 -11.54 7.41
CA ALA A 175 4.43 -12.07 8.75
C ALA A 175 3.05 -12.51 9.25
N ASP A 176 2.79 -13.82 9.21
CA ASP A 176 1.51 -14.42 9.57
C ASP A 176 1.54 -15.01 10.99
N GLY A 177 0.37 -15.10 11.64
CA GLY A 177 0.26 -15.69 12.97
C GLY A 177 0.81 -14.83 14.11
N ILE A 178 0.96 -13.51 13.91
CA ILE A 178 1.57 -12.61 14.89
C ILE A 178 0.77 -12.44 16.20
N GLN A 179 -0.46 -12.93 16.26
CA GLN A 179 -1.32 -12.91 17.46
C GLN A 179 -1.57 -14.31 18.01
N VAL A 180 -0.98 -15.36 17.41
CA VAL A 180 -1.12 -16.75 17.90
C VAL A 180 -0.35 -16.95 19.20
N GLY A 181 0.79 -16.27 19.38
CA GLY A 181 1.59 -16.28 20.59
C GLY A 181 2.95 -15.58 20.38
N PRO A 182 3.70 -15.31 21.47
CA PRO A 182 4.98 -14.60 21.39
C PRO A 182 6.01 -15.29 20.48
N GLU A 183 6.18 -16.60 20.60
CA GLU A 183 7.10 -17.38 19.75
C GLU A 183 6.72 -17.33 18.27
N HIS A 184 5.41 -17.43 17.96
CA HIS A 184 4.92 -17.32 16.58
C HIS A 184 5.21 -15.94 16.02
N ARG A 185 4.96 -14.90 16.81
CA ARG A 185 5.24 -13.51 16.42
C ARG A 185 6.73 -13.31 16.12
N GLU A 186 7.62 -13.75 17.02
CA GLU A 186 9.07 -13.60 16.87
C GLU A 186 9.57 -14.33 15.62
N LYS A 187 9.18 -15.58 15.45
CA LYS A 187 9.54 -16.41 14.29
C LYS A 187 9.05 -15.80 12.97
N SER A 188 7.80 -15.39 12.93
CA SER A 188 7.20 -14.78 11.72
C SER A 188 7.86 -13.46 11.37
N LEU A 189 8.13 -12.60 12.35
CA LEU A 189 8.85 -11.35 12.14
C LEU A 189 10.27 -11.62 11.64
N ALA A 190 11.01 -12.52 12.29
CA ALA A 190 12.37 -12.88 11.87
C ALA A 190 12.41 -13.38 10.42
N SER A 191 11.49 -14.27 10.04
CA SER A 191 11.37 -14.77 8.66
C SER A 191 11.06 -13.67 7.65
N ALA A 192 10.15 -12.72 7.99
CA ALA A 192 9.84 -11.61 7.11
C ALA A 192 11.01 -10.62 6.96
N LEU A 193 11.77 -10.38 8.04
CA LEU A 193 12.97 -9.55 7.99
C LEU A 193 14.07 -10.21 7.16
N GLU A 194 14.27 -11.52 7.29
CA GLU A 194 15.19 -12.28 6.45
C GLU A 194 14.81 -12.19 4.96
N ALA A 195 13.52 -12.39 4.64
CA ALA A 195 13.01 -12.24 3.27
C ALA A 195 13.27 -10.84 2.71
N ALA A 196 13.17 -9.80 3.53
CA ALA A 196 13.50 -8.44 3.12
C ALA A 196 14.99 -8.29 2.73
N THR A 197 15.92 -9.01 3.39
CA THR A 197 17.36 -8.95 3.05
C THR A 197 17.69 -9.57 1.70
N THR A 198 16.86 -10.49 1.22
CA THR A 198 17.07 -11.21 -0.05
C THR A 198 16.47 -10.50 -1.26
N LEU A 199 15.77 -9.38 -1.05
CA LEU A 199 15.23 -8.58 -2.14
C LEU A 199 16.36 -8.12 -3.09
N HIS A 200 16.14 -8.34 -4.38
CA HIS A 200 17.05 -7.84 -5.40
C HIS A 200 17.04 -6.30 -5.42
N ALA A 201 18.17 -5.73 -5.78
CA ALA A 201 18.25 -4.30 -6.14
C ALA A 201 17.24 -3.98 -7.25
N ALA A 202 16.81 -2.74 -7.29
CA ALA A 202 15.91 -2.25 -8.33
C ALA A 202 16.63 -2.12 -9.67
#